data_6eae7eafd5475811f0b6b4dc3163fcd9
#
_entry.id   6eae7eafd5475811f0b6b4dc3163fcd9
#
_cell.length_a   1.000
_cell.length_b   1.000
_cell.length_c   1.000
_cell.angle_alpha   90.00
_cell.angle_beta   90.00
_cell.angle_gamma   90.00
#
_symmetry.space_group_name_H-M   'P 1'
#
loop_
_entity.id
_entity.type
_entity.pdbx_description
1 polymer ?
#
loop_
_entity_poly.entity_id
_entity_poly.type
_entity_poly.pdbx_seq_one_letter_code
_entity_poly.pdbx_strand_id
1 'polypeptide(L)'
;MNEEKMKSFTSYMFHVMEELELEERFGTLHVYRYALRAFTGFVGGGEIFFGALSRRSLKLFERHLRDRFCSWNTVSTYTRALRAVYNRAVDAGLIA
;
A
#
# COMPACT_ATOMS: atom_id res chain seq x y z
N MET A 1 20.87 5.83 3.54
CA MET A 1 19.50 5.97 3.10
C MET A 1 18.91 7.28 3.63
N ASN A 2 18.16 7.93 2.81
CA ASN A 2 17.57 9.21 3.16
C ASN A 2 16.31 9.02 3.99
N GLU A 3 16.29 9.54 5.22
CA GLU A 3 15.11 9.45 6.09
C GLU A 3 13.86 10.07 5.47
N GLU A 4 14.02 11.08 4.64
CA GLU A 4 12.88 11.74 3.99
C GLU A 4 12.13 10.80 3.05
N LYS A 5 12.81 9.84 2.43
CA LYS A 5 12.19 8.87 1.55
C LYS A 5 11.26 7.90 2.29
N MET A 6 11.35 7.85 3.62
CA MET A 6 10.55 6.93 4.42
C MET A 6 9.52 7.63 5.30
N LYS A 7 9.30 8.92 5.10
CA LYS A 7 8.33 9.67 5.90
C LYS A 7 6.89 9.42 5.51
N SER A 8 6.65 8.97 4.29
CA SER A 8 5.29 8.70 3.83
C SER A 8 5.12 7.23 3.51
N PHE A 9 3.87 6.80 3.53
CA PHE A 9 3.51 5.46 3.13
C PHE A 9 3.94 5.19 1.69
N THR A 10 3.69 6.14 0.79
CA THR A 10 4.07 6.02 -0.62
C THR A 10 5.57 5.76 -0.77
N SER A 11 6.38 6.58 -0.13
CA SER A 11 7.83 6.43 -0.21
C SER A 11 8.31 5.10 0.35
N TYR A 12 7.75 4.70 1.49
CA TYR A 12 8.11 3.43 2.09
C TYR A 12 7.69 2.24 1.22
N MET A 13 6.50 2.31 0.64
CA MET A 13 6.02 1.24 -0.23
C MET A 13 6.88 1.11 -1.48
N PHE A 14 7.33 2.21 -2.06
CA PHE A 14 8.29 2.17 -3.18
C PHE A 14 9.59 1.51 -2.76
N HIS A 15 10.07 1.79 -1.54
CA HIS A 15 11.27 1.14 -1.02
C HIS A 15 11.07 -0.38 -0.90
N VAL A 16 9.95 -0.81 -0.36
CA VAL A 16 9.63 -2.24 -0.27
C VAL A 16 9.56 -2.88 -1.65
N MET A 17 8.98 -2.17 -2.62
CA MET A 17 8.90 -2.66 -3.99
C MET A 17 10.27 -2.80 -4.63
N GLU A 18 11.20 -1.90 -4.36
CA GLU A 18 12.59 -2.02 -4.81
C GLU A 18 13.25 -3.28 -4.25
N GLU A 19 13.01 -3.57 -2.97
CA GLU A 19 13.53 -4.79 -2.35
C GLU A 19 12.96 -6.04 -3.00
N LEU A 20 11.66 -6.03 -3.31
CA LEU A 20 11.02 -7.16 -3.98
C LEU A 20 11.61 -7.38 -5.37
N GLU A 21 11.92 -6.31 -6.07
CA GLU A 21 12.55 -6.40 -7.39
C GLU A 21 13.95 -7.00 -7.29
N LEU A 22 14.74 -6.55 -6.31
CA LEU A 22 16.08 -7.09 -6.09
C LEU A 22 16.05 -8.56 -5.70
N GLU A 23 15.02 -8.99 -5.00
CA GLU A 23 14.82 -10.39 -4.62
C GLU A 23 14.15 -11.21 -5.73
N GLU A 24 13.87 -10.59 -6.86
CA GLU A 24 13.20 -11.22 -8.00
C GLU A 24 11.81 -11.78 -7.65
N ARG A 25 11.14 -11.17 -6.67
CA ARG A 25 9.79 -11.56 -6.26
C ARG A 25 8.77 -10.78 -7.06
N PHE A 26 8.75 -11.02 -8.36
CA PHE A 26 7.98 -10.22 -9.30
C PHE A 26 6.46 -10.37 -9.14
N GLY A 27 5.98 -11.55 -8.77
CA GLY A 27 4.56 -11.75 -8.53
C GLY A 27 4.04 -10.86 -7.42
N THR A 28 4.74 -10.83 -6.28
CA THR A 28 4.40 -9.99 -5.14
C THR A 28 4.54 -8.51 -5.50
N LEU A 29 5.59 -8.18 -6.24
CA LEU A 29 5.83 -6.81 -6.71
C LEU A 29 4.65 -6.29 -7.54
N HIS A 30 4.13 -7.10 -8.47
CA HIS A 30 2.98 -6.71 -9.29
C HIS A 30 1.76 -6.43 -8.44
N VAL A 31 1.47 -7.29 -7.46
CA VAL A 31 0.34 -7.08 -6.56
C VAL A 31 0.49 -5.76 -5.80
N TYR A 32 1.68 -5.50 -5.25
CA TYR A 32 1.94 -4.29 -4.49
C TYR A 32 1.79 -3.04 -5.36
N ARG A 33 2.29 -3.11 -6.58
CA ARG A 33 2.19 -2.00 -7.53
C ARG A 33 0.74 -1.66 -7.84
N TYR A 34 -0.08 -2.67 -8.14
CA TYR A 34 -1.49 -2.46 -8.45
C TYR A 34 -2.28 -2.01 -7.23
N ALA A 35 -1.96 -2.55 -6.04
CA ALA A 35 -2.61 -2.11 -4.81
C ALA A 35 -2.33 -0.63 -4.54
N LEU A 36 -1.09 -0.21 -4.69
CA LEU A 36 -0.72 1.19 -4.48
C LEU A 36 -1.40 2.09 -5.51
N ARG A 37 -1.42 1.67 -6.77
CA ARG A 37 -2.08 2.44 -7.83
C ARG A 37 -3.57 2.62 -7.53
N ALA A 38 -4.23 1.55 -7.13
CA ALA A 38 -5.65 1.59 -6.81
C ALA A 38 -5.93 2.50 -5.62
N PHE A 39 -5.11 2.40 -4.58
CA PHE A 39 -5.28 3.22 -3.37
C PHE A 39 -4.98 4.69 -3.66
N THR A 40 -3.96 4.97 -4.44
CA THR A 40 -3.63 6.34 -4.87
C THR A 40 -4.81 6.97 -5.62
N GLY A 41 -5.42 6.22 -6.52
CA GLY A 41 -6.60 6.70 -7.25
C GLY A 41 -7.79 6.95 -6.32
N PHE A 42 -7.95 6.10 -5.30
CA PHE A 42 -9.03 6.25 -4.35
C PHE A 42 -8.88 7.53 -3.49
N VAL A 43 -7.66 7.85 -3.05
CA VAL A 43 -7.44 9.04 -2.23
C VAL A 43 -7.29 10.33 -3.03
N GLY A 44 -7.32 10.26 -4.36
CA GLY A 44 -7.27 11.44 -5.21
C GLY A 44 -5.89 11.81 -5.74
N GLY A 45 -4.93 10.94 -5.62
CA GLY A 45 -3.57 11.15 -6.12
C GLY A 45 -2.63 11.73 -5.09
N GLY A 46 -1.39 11.97 -5.51
CA GLY A 46 -0.38 12.56 -4.65
C GLY A 46 0.28 11.58 -3.70
N GLU A 47 1.07 12.14 -2.79
CA GLU A 47 1.76 11.38 -1.78
C GLU A 47 0.80 10.96 -0.66
N ILE A 48 0.90 9.71 -0.24
CA ILE A 48 0.03 9.16 0.81
C ILE A 48 0.83 9.04 2.09
N PHE A 49 0.36 9.68 3.15
CA PHE A 49 1.01 9.61 4.46
C PHE A 49 0.42 8.44 5.26
N PHE A 50 1.18 7.98 6.25
CA PHE A 50 0.78 6.81 7.02
C PHE A 50 -0.58 6.97 7.70
N GLY A 51 -0.92 8.18 8.12
CA GLY A 51 -2.21 8.45 8.76
C GLY A 51 -3.42 8.21 7.88
N ALA A 52 -3.22 8.13 6.55
CA ALA A 52 -4.31 7.84 5.63
C ALA A 52 -4.72 6.36 5.65
N LEU A 53 -3.90 5.48 6.23
CA LEU A 53 -4.19 4.05 6.30
C LEU A 53 -4.80 3.68 7.64
N SER A 54 -6.00 4.14 7.89
CA SER A 54 -6.77 3.76 9.06
C SER A 54 -7.66 2.57 8.72
N ARG A 55 -8.19 1.91 9.75
CA ARG A 55 -9.18 0.85 9.55
C ARG A 55 -10.36 1.37 8.75
N ARG A 56 -10.80 2.58 9.06
CA ARG A 56 -11.93 3.20 8.38
C ARG A 56 -11.63 3.45 6.90
N SER A 57 -10.47 4.04 6.60
CA SER A 57 -10.13 4.34 5.21
C SER A 57 -9.97 3.07 4.38
N LEU A 58 -9.43 2.00 4.97
CA LEU A 58 -9.32 0.72 4.27
C LEU A 58 -10.68 0.09 3.99
N LYS A 59 -11.63 0.23 4.91
CA LYS A 59 -13.00 -0.24 4.67
C LYS A 59 -13.68 0.55 3.56
N LEU A 60 -13.48 1.87 3.53
CA LEU A 60 -14.00 2.70 2.46
C LEU A 60 -13.35 2.36 1.13
N PHE A 61 -12.06 2.04 1.14
CA PHE A 61 -11.36 1.59 -0.05
C PHE A 61 -11.91 0.27 -0.58
N GLU A 62 -12.17 -0.69 0.32
CA GLU A 62 -12.80 -1.95 -0.06
C GLU A 62 -14.15 -1.72 -0.74
N ARG A 63 -14.96 -0.85 -0.18
CA ARG A 63 -16.25 -0.50 -0.76
C ARG A 63 -16.08 0.16 -2.13
N HIS A 64 -15.12 1.06 -2.26
CA HIS A 64 -14.81 1.71 -3.52
C HIS A 64 -14.46 0.68 -4.61
N LEU A 65 -13.64 -0.32 -4.26
CA LEU A 65 -13.28 -1.38 -5.19
C LEU A 65 -14.49 -2.23 -5.58
N ARG A 66 -15.35 -2.56 -4.62
CA ARG A 66 -16.58 -3.32 -4.90
C ARG A 66 -17.52 -2.55 -5.82
N ASP A 67 -17.65 -1.26 -5.60
CA ASP A 67 -18.49 -0.40 -6.43
C ASP A 67 -17.96 -0.35 -7.89
N ARG A 68 -16.68 -0.66 -8.09
CA ARG A 68 -16.07 -0.73 -9.42
C ARG A 68 -16.03 -2.17 -9.94
N PHE A 69 -16.84 -3.04 -9.39
CA PHE A 69 -16.98 -4.44 -9.81
C PHE A 69 -15.74 -5.29 -9.63
N CYS A 70 -14.84 -4.90 -8.73
CA CYS A 70 -13.72 -5.75 -8.38
C CYS A 70 -14.21 -6.97 -7.62
N SER A 71 -13.58 -8.13 -7.88
CA SER A 71 -13.91 -9.35 -7.16
C SER A 71 -13.48 -9.26 -5.70
N TRP A 72 -14.11 -10.06 -4.83
CA TRP A 72 -13.68 -10.14 -3.43
C TRP A 72 -12.22 -10.58 -3.30
N ASN A 73 -11.75 -11.44 -4.20
CA ASN A 73 -10.35 -11.85 -4.19
C ASN A 73 -9.42 -10.66 -4.44
N THR A 74 -9.75 -9.82 -5.42
CA THR A 74 -8.96 -8.63 -5.73
C THR A 74 -8.98 -7.64 -4.55
N VAL A 75 -10.15 -7.39 -3.98
CA VAL A 75 -10.31 -6.51 -2.83
C VAL A 75 -9.44 -6.99 -1.67
N SER A 76 -9.54 -8.28 -1.34
CA SER A 76 -8.77 -8.88 -0.25
C SER A 76 -7.27 -8.79 -0.51
N THR A 77 -6.85 -9.10 -1.73
CA THR A 77 -5.44 -9.09 -2.12
C THR A 77 -4.83 -7.70 -1.97
N TYR A 78 -5.53 -6.68 -2.45
CA TYR A 78 -5.03 -5.30 -2.37
C TYR A 78 -4.99 -4.81 -0.92
N THR A 79 -6.04 -5.09 -0.16
CA THR A 79 -6.10 -4.67 1.25
C THR A 79 -4.99 -5.31 2.07
N ARG A 80 -4.74 -6.60 1.84
CA ARG A 80 -3.64 -7.31 2.52
C ARG A 80 -2.28 -6.71 2.17
N ALA A 81 -2.08 -6.36 0.90
CA ALA A 81 -0.81 -5.76 0.47
C ALA A 81 -0.55 -4.45 1.21
N LEU A 82 -1.55 -3.59 1.28
CA LEU A 82 -1.44 -2.32 1.98
C LEU A 82 -1.17 -2.50 3.47
N ARG A 83 -1.87 -3.44 4.11
CA ARG A 83 -1.66 -3.75 5.52
C ARG A 83 -0.28 -4.32 5.80
N ALA A 84 0.19 -5.19 4.91
CA ALA A 84 1.51 -5.80 5.07
C ALA A 84 2.60 -4.74 5.06
N VAL A 85 2.53 -3.78 4.15
CA VAL A 85 3.49 -2.69 4.08
C VAL A 85 3.38 -1.79 5.31
N TYR A 86 2.15 -1.46 5.72
CA TYR A 86 1.93 -0.64 6.91
C TYR A 86 2.52 -1.31 8.16
N ASN A 87 2.24 -2.58 8.37
CA ASN A 87 2.75 -3.32 9.53
C ASN A 87 4.27 -3.42 9.49
N ARG A 88 4.85 -3.57 8.33
CA ARG A 88 6.29 -3.59 8.17
C ARG A 88 6.90 -2.24 8.57
N ALA A 89 6.23 -1.14 8.25
CA ALA A 89 6.67 0.19 8.66
C ALA A 89 6.59 0.38 10.17
N VAL A 90 5.54 -0.15 10.80
CA VAL A 90 5.41 -0.14 12.26
C VAL A 90 6.57 -0.91 12.89
N ASP A 91 6.86 -2.10 12.39
CA ASP A 91 7.95 -2.94 12.91
C ASP A 91 9.32 -2.28 12.71
N ALA A 92 9.46 -1.48 11.66
CA ALA A 92 10.70 -0.75 11.40
C ALA A 92 10.83 0.54 12.24
N GLY A 93 9.82 0.85 13.06
CA GLY A 93 9.86 2.01 13.93
C GLY A 93 9.54 3.33 13.24
N LEU A 94 8.98 3.30 12.04
CA LEU A 94 8.65 4.50 11.29
C LEU A 94 7.33 5.13 11.74
N ILE A 95 6.50 4.38 12.45
CA ILE A 95 5.20 4.81 12.94
C ILE A 95 5.11 4.43 14.42
N ALA A 96 4.57 5.34 15.22
CA ALA A 96 4.40 5.09 16.65
C ALA A 96 3.33 4.05 16.94
#